data_9a21ad0965adc20a649af83dabe6ba1b
#
_entry.id   9a21ad0965adc20a649af83dabe6ba1b
#
_cell.length_a   1.000
_cell.length_b   1.000
_cell.length_c   1.000
_cell.angle_alpha   90.00
_cell.angle_beta   90.00
_cell.angle_gamma   90.00
#
_symmetry.space_group_name_H-M   'P 1'
#
loop_
_entity.id
_entity.type
_entity.pdbx_description
1 polymer ?
#
loop_
_entity_poly.entity_id
_entity_poly.type
_entity_poly.pdbx_seq_one_letter_code
_entity_poly.pdbx_strand_id
1 'polypeptide(L)'
;MAGSLVAVGAVYYVVQATASDGDLLDLDNIELSQSSLVVATDPDTGAQVEYATLRSSNSHRVWADLEQIPTNLQYAFICTEDKDFYNEPGVNFKRTIGAMVNEYLLPIYSSKQGASTLEQQLIKNLTSDKSASGIEGALRKLREIYRALCLSRSYSKETILEAYLNTISFTGTIQGVQTAANEYFNKDVSELTLWECATIASITKNPTNYNPYTNPENLINRRNFIMYNMWQQGVISEEDYRN
;
A
#
# COMPACT_ATOMS: atom_id res chain seq x y z
N MET A 1 -13.03 -10.03 -35.44
CA MET A 1 -14.29 -9.35 -35.09
C MET A 1 -14.87 -9.80 -33.74
N ALA A 2 -14.98 -11.11 -33.44
CA ALA A 2 -15.54 -11.55 -32.12
C ALA A 2 -14.72 -11.07 -30.91
N GLY A 3 -13.39 -11.08 -30.97
CA GLY A 3 -12.55 -10.64 -29.87
C GLY A 3 -12.63 -9.14 -29.55
N SER A 4 -12.89 -8.29 -30.55
CA SER A 4 -13.08 -6.85 -30.35
C SER A 4 -14.41 -6.52 -29.68
N LEU A 5 -15.48 -7.27 -29.95
CA LEU A 5 -16.77 -7.12 -29.30
C LEU A 5 -16.74 -7.53 -27.82
N VAL A 6 -16.01 -8.61 -27.51
CA VAL A 6 -15.83 -9.06 -26.11
C VAL A 6 -15.03 -8.03 -25.32
N ALA A 7 -13.97 -7.45 -25.90
CA ALA A 7 -13.17 -6.41 -25.25
C ALA A 7 -14.00 -5.14 -24.97
N VAL A 8 -14.79 -4.68 -25.96
CA VAL A 8 -15.68 -3.52 -25.80
C VAL A 8 -16.76 -3.80 -24.75
N GLY A 9 -17.36 -4.99 -24.75
CA GLY A 9 -18.34 -5.40 -23.73
C GLY A 9 -17.74 -5.44 -22.32
N ALA A 10 -16.52 -5.92 -22.16
CA ALA A 10 -15.81 -5.95 -20.88
C ALA A 10 -15.50 -4.54 -20.37
N VAL A 11 -15.01 -3.64 -21.24
CA VAL A 11 -14.77 -2.23 -20.90
C VAL A 11 -16.06 -1.53 -20.51
N TYR A 12 -17.14 -1.72 -21.30
CA TYR A 12 -18.45 -1.15 -20.99
C TYR A 12 -18.98 -1.64 -19.63
N TYR A 13 -18.89 -2.94 -19.37
CA TYR A 13 -19.28 -3.53 -18.09
C TYR A 13 -18.49 -2.93 -16.91
N VAL A 14 -17.16 -2.79 -17.06
CA VAL A 14 -16.31 -2.21 -16.03
C VAL A 14 -16.70 -0.76 -15.75
N VAL A 15 -16.89 0.06 -16.79
CA VAL A 15 -17.32 1.45 -16.65
C VAL A 15 -18.68 1.56 -15.95
N GLN A 16 -19.65 0.73 -16.34
CA GLN A 16 -20.96 0.72 -15.68
C GLN A 16 -20.91 0.22 -14.23
N ALA A 17 -20.14 -0.84 -13.96
CA ALA A 17 -19.99 -1.40 -12.63
C ALA A 17 -19.26 -0.46 -11.66
N THR A 18 -18.41 0.44 -12.19
CA THR A 18 -17.64 1.40 -11.38
C THR A 18 -18.24 2.81 -11.37
N ALA A 19 -19.24 3.08 -12.22
CA ALA A 19 -19.88 4.41 -12.27
C ALA A 19 -20.64 4.76 -10.97
N SER A 20 -21.02 3.75 -10.18
CA SER A 20 -21.64 3.92 -8.85
C SER A 20 -20.64 4.00 -7.69
N ASP A 21 -19.35 3.82 -7.96
CA ASP A 21 -18.31 3.72 -6.95
C ASP A 21 -17.59 5.08 -6.71
N GLY A 22 -18.20 6.20 -7.09
CA GLY A 22 -17.63 7.54 -6.94
C GLY A 22 -17.10 7.82 -5.52
N ASP A 23 -17.82 7.35 -4.52
CA ASP A 23 -17.46 7.51 -3.11
C ASP A 23 -16.23 6.68 -2.67
N LEU A 24 -15.91 5.61 -3.40
CA LEU A 24 -14.75 4.73 -3.11
C LEU A 24 -13.39 5.32 -3.53
N LEU A 25 -13.43 6.40 -4.30
CA LEU A 25 -12.24 7.10 -4.82
C LEU A 25 -12.04 8.46 -4.15
N ASP A 26 -12.87 8.78 -3.15
CA ASP A 26 -12.73 10.01 -2.38
C ASP A 26 -11.69 9.82 -1.28
N LEU A 27 -10.44 10.23 -1.58
CA LEU A 27 -9.33 10.18 -0.62
C LEU A 27 -9.45 11.26 0.46
N ASP A 28 -10.20 12.33 0.22
CA ASP A 28 -10.37 13.43 1.17
C ASP A 28 -11.30 13.03 2.33
N ASN A 29 -12.16 12.04 2.09
CA ASN A 29 -13.10 11.49 3.06
C ASN A 29 -12.89 10.00 3.32
N ILE A 30 -11.66 9.52 3.32
CA ILE A 30 -11.38 8.14 3.72
C ILE A 30 -11.88 7.99 5.17
N GLU A 31 -13.03 7.31 5.34
CA GLU A 31 -13.51 6.87 6.66
C GLU A 31 -12.53 5.82 7.21
N LEU A 32 -11.51 6.32 7.85
CA LEU A 32 -10.63 5.47 8.64
C LEU A 32 -11.39 5.08 9.89
N SER A 33 -11.41 3.79 10.20
CA SER A 33 -11.82 3.33 11.53
C SER A 33 -10.78 3.85 12.54
N GLN A 34 -10.93 5.12 12.91
CA GLN A 34 -10.02 5.78 13.83
C GLN A 34 -10.33 5.32 15.25
N SER A 35 -9.27 5.17 16.04
CA SER A 35 -9.40 5.05 17.48
C SER A 35 -9.86 6.38 18.03
N SER A 36 -10.91 6.40 18.86
CA SER A 36 -11.34 7.62 19.54
C SER A 36 -10.53 7.81 20.82
N LEU A 37 -9.86 8.95 20.93
CA LEU A 37 -9.11 9.31 22.14
C LEU A 37 -10.07 9.93 23.15
N VAL A 38 -10.17 9.36 24.34
CA VAL A 38 -10.87 9.96 25.46
C VAL A 38 -9.85 10.73 26.28
N VAL A 39 -10.01 12.06 26.27
CA VAL A 39 -9.14 12.96 27.04
C VAL A 39 -9.88 13.38 28.29
N ALA A 40 -9.25 13.30 29.45
CA ALA A 40 -9.70 13.88 30.70
C ALA A 40 -8.88 15.12 31.02
N THR A 41 -9.53 16.11 31.61
CA THR A 41 -8.81 17.27 32.16
C THR A 41 -8.36 16.92 33.57
N ASP A 42 -7.07 16.96 33.81
CA ASP A 42 -6.51 16.80 35.16
C ASP A 42 -7.03 17.94 36.05
N PRO A 43 -7.72 17.64 37.16
CA PRO A 43 -8.35 18.65 37.99
C PRO A 43 -7.35 19.55 38.72
N ASP A 44 -6.11 19.08 38.91
CA ASP A 44 -5.08 19.79 39.69
C ASP A 44 -4.24 20.71 38.78
N THR A 45 -3.99 20.31 37.55
CA THR A 45 -3.11 21.03 36.61
C THR A 45 -3.86 21.71 35.47
N GLY A 46 -5.13 21.34 35.21
CA GLY A 46 -5.90 21.78 34.05
C GLY A 46 -5.41 21.23 32.70
N ALA A 47 -4.40 20.34 32.71
CA ALA A 47 -3.86 19.73 31.52
C ALA A 47 -4.79 18.64 30.97
N GLN A 48 -4.85 18.53 29.66
CA GLN A 48 -5.52 17.39 29.00
C GLN A 48 -4.60 16.17 29.06
N VAL A 49 -5.10 15.09 29.69
CA VAL A 49 -4.38 13.82 29.81
C VAL A 49 -5.18 12.75 29.08
N GLU A 50 -4.51 11.90 28.33
CA GLU A 50 -5.14 10.73 27.74
C GLU A 50 -5.66 9.80 28.86
N TYR A 51 -6.98 9.63 28.90
CA TYR A 51 -7.64 8.78 29.89
C TYR A 51 -7.86 7.37 29.36
N ALA A 52 -8.26 7.25 28.10
CA ALA A 52 -8.47 5.96 27.42
C ALA A 52 -8.51 6.15 25.92
N THR A 53 -8.02 5.16 25.21
CA THR A 53 -8.22 5.06 23.78
C THR A 53 -9.35 4.07 23.52
N LEU A 54 -10.49 4.55 23.02
CA LEU A 54 -11.57 3.69 22.56
C LEU A 54 -11.19 3.14 21.20
N ARG A 55 -10.89 1.86 21.16
CA ARG A 55 -10.43 1.16 19.98
C ARG A 55 -11.63 0.52 19.29
N SER A 56 -11.82 0.82 17.99
CA SER A 56 -12.68 -0.03 17.18
C SER A 56 -12.10 -1.45 17.20
N SER A 57 -12.92 -2.46 17.39
CA SER A 57 -12.49 -3.85 17.55
C SER A 57 -11.68 -4.42 16.38
N ASN A 58 -11.51 -3.68 15.28
CA ASN A 58 -10.95 -4.17 14.04
C ASN A 58 -9.76 -3.40 13.46
N SER A 59 -9.35 -2.24 13.99
CA SER A 59 -8.13 -1.59 13.48
C SER A 59 -7.55 -0.56 14.45
N HIS A 60 -6.23 -0.65 14.65
CA HIS A 60 -5.41 0.44 15.20
C HIS A 60 -4.87 1.23 14.01
N ARG A 61 -5.41 2.42 13.75
CA ARG A 61 -4.85 3.34 12.75
C ARG A 61 -4.57 4.69 13.40
N VAL A 62 -3.36 5.17 13.17
CA VAL A 62 -2.97 6.55 13.41
C VAL A 62 -2.52 7.09 12.06
N TRP A 63 -3.17 8.16 11.58
CA TRP A 63 -2.79 8.82 10.34
C TRP A 63 -1.50 9.60 10.54
N ALA A 64 -0.61 9.56 9.58
CA ALA A 64 0.57 10.39 9.48
C ALA A 64 0.52 11.17 8.17
N ASP A 65 0.70 12.48 8.24
CA ASP A 65 0.83 13.30 7.03
C ASP A 65 2.12 12.92 6.30
N LEU A 66 2.13 13.01 4.97
CA LEU A 66 3.28 12.58 4.17
C LEU A 66 4.59 13.25 4.58
N GLU A 67 4.51 14.50 5.02
CA GLU A 67 5.65 15.30 5.50
C GLU A 67 6.28 14.74 6.79
N GLN A 68 5.49 14.03 7.60
CA GLN A 68 5.96 13.36 8.82
C GLN A 68 6.59 12.00 8.52
N ILE A 69 6.26 11.41 7.38
CA ILE A 69 6.78 10.10 6.98
C ILE A 69 8.18 10.27 6.38
N PRO A 70 9.22 9.64 6.94
CA PRO A 70 10.58 9.77 6.43
C PRO A 70 10.68 9.44 4.94
N THR A 71 11.42 10.24 4.18
CA THR A 71 11.67 9.99 2.75
C THR A 71 12.24 8.60 2.50
N ASN A 72 13.06 8.08 3.40
CA ASN A 72 13.58 6.71 3.32
C ASN A 72 12.47 5.65 3.37
N LEU A 73 11.41 5.87 4.16
CA LEU A 73 10.27 4.95 4.21
C LEU A 73 9.45 5.03 2.92
N GLN A 74 9.19 6.23 2.43
CA GLN A 74 8.48 6.44 1.16
C GLN A 74 9.20 5.71 0.02
N TYR A 75 10.50 5.90 -0.12
CA TYR A 75 11.30 5.27 -1.18
C TYR A 75 11.56 3.78 -0.97
N ALA A 76 11.53 3.27 0.26
CA ALA A 76 11.58 1.83 0.50
C ALA A 76 10.40 1.11 -0.18
N PHE A 77 9.20 1.71 -0.14
CA PHE A 77 8.03 1.20 -0.86
C PHE A 77 8.14 1.43 -2.37
N ILE A 78 8.45 2.66 -2.81
CA ILE A 78 8.53 3.02 -4.23
C ILE A 78 9.56 2.14 -4.95
N CYS A 79 10.79 2.08 -4.47
CA CYS A 79 11.87 1.32 -5.10
C CYS A 79 11.58 -0.18 -5.20
N THR A 80 10.74 -0.71 -4.31
CA THR A 80 10.48 -2.14 -4.22
C THR A 80 9.21 -2.56 -4.93
N GLU A 81 8.15 -1.79 -4.77
CA GLU A 81 6.83 -2.14 -5.30
C GLU A 81 6.57 -1.48 -6.65
N ASP A 82 7.01 -0.24 -6.83
CA ASP A 82 6.64 0.57 -8.00
C ASP A 82 7.65 1.67 -8.34
N LYS A 83 8.83 1.28 -8.82
CA LYS A 83 9.94 2.19 -9.12
C LYS A 83 9.62 3.32 -10.11
N ASP A 84 8.58 3.15 -10.91
CA ASP A 84 8.15 4.10 -11.92
C ASP A 84 6.96 4.96 -11.45
N PHE A 85 6.58 4.87 -10.17
CA PHE A 85 5.40 5.48 -9.55
C PHE A 85 5.15 6.92 -9.97
N TYR A 86 6.16 7.78 -9.89
CA TYR A 86 6.03 9.20 -10.26
C TYR A 86 5.89 9.45 -11.77
N ASN A 87 6.26 8.48 -12.61
CA ASN A 87 6.31 8.64 -14.06
C ASN A 87 5.16 7.94 -14.80
N GLU A 88 4.37 7.12 -14.12
CA GLU A 88 3.30 6.36 -14.76
C GLU A 88 1.91 6.86 -14.36
N PRO A 89 0.90 6.68 -15.25
CA PRO A 89 -0.45 7.22 -15.06
C PRO A 89 -1.32 6.36 -14.10
N GLY A 90 -0.72 5.73 -13.10
CA GLY A 90 -1.42 4.86 -12.15
C GLY A 90 -1.45 3.38 -12.52
N VAL A 91 -0.99 3.03 -13.73
CA VAL A 91 -0.91 1.64 -14.20
C VAL A 91 0.33 1.47 -15.07
N ASN A 92 1.15 0.50 -14.76
CA ASN A 92 2.23 0.09 -15.65
C ASN A 92 1.69 -0.88 -16.71
N PHE A 93 1.25 -0.36 -17.85
CA PHE A 93 0.60 -1.15 -18.90
C PHE A 93 1.48 -2.32 -19.39
N LYS A 94 2.79 -2.12 -19.52
CA LYS A 94 3.71 -3.16 -19.99
C LYS A 94 3.77 -4.33 -19.01
N ARG A 95 3.93 -4.04 -17.72
CA ARG A 95 3.98 -5.05 -16.65
C ARG A 95 2.61 -5.72 -16.46
N THR A 96 1.54 -4.93 -16.48
CA THR A 96 0.18 -5.41 -16.28
C THR A 96 -0.28 -6.34 -17.41
N ILE A 97 -0.06 -5.96 -18.68
CA ILE A 97 -0.40 -6.81 -19.83
C ILE A 97 0.45 -8.08 -19.82
N GLY A 98 1.75 -7.97 -19.53
CA GLY A 98 2.64 -9.13 -19.42
C GLY A 98 2.17 -10.12 -18.33
N ALA A 99 1.76 -9.63 -17.18
CA ALA A 99 1.23 -10.47 -16.10
C ALA A 99 -0.12 -11.11 -16.47
N MET A 100 -1.03 -10.36 -17.10
CA MET A 100 -2.32 -10.89 -17.54
C MET A 100 -2.16 -11.98 -18.62
N VAL A 101 -1.27 -11.77 -19.59
CA VAL A 101 -0.94 -12.79 -20.61
C VAL A 101 -0.39 -14.05 -19.94
N ASN A 102 0.52 -13.88 -18.98
CA ASN A 102 1.13 -15.00 -18.27
C ASN A 102 0.14 -15.75 -17.36
N GLU A 103 -0.82 -15.06 -16.77
CA GLU A 103 -1.79 -15.67 -15.85
C GLU A 103 -2.97 -16.33 -16.59
N TYR A 104 -3.46 -15.73 -17.67
CA TYR A 104 -4.72 -16.14 -18.31
C TYR A 104 -4.57 -16.77 -19.69
N LEU A 105 -3.46 -16.54 -20.40
CA LEU A 105 -3.32 -16.99 -21.80
C LEU A 105 -2.17 -18.01 -21.99
N LEU A 106 -0.99 -17.71 -21.54
CA LEU A 106 0.20 -18.53 -21.75
C LEU A 106 1.14 -18.40 -20.52
N PRO A 107 1.20 -19.39 -19.63
CA PRO A 107 2.14 -19.37 -18.51
C PRO A 107 3.58 -19.55 -19.01
N ILE A 108 4.20 -18.45 -19.49
CA ILE A 108 5.56 -18.43 -20.04
C ILE A 108 6.60 -18.27 -18.92
N TYR A 109 6.23 -17.57 -17.84
CA TYR A 109 7.15 -17.30 -16.73
C TYR A 109 6.70 -18.00 -15.45
N SER A 110 7.61 -18.74 -14.83
CA SER A 110 7.39 -19.45 -13.56
C SER A 110 7.35 -18.51 -12.33
N SER A 111 7.79 -17.26 -12.47
CA SER A 111 7.79 -16.29 -11.38
C SER A 111 6.67 -15.27 -11.56
N LYS A 112 5.78 -15.17 -10.57
CA LYS A 112 4.81 -14.07 -10.46
C LYS A 112 5.58 -12.79 -10.09
N GLN A 113 6.05 -12.05 -11.08
CA GLN A 113 6.55 -10.69 -10.83
C GLN A 113 5.39 -9.81 -10.41
N GLY A 114 5.59 -9.03 -9.33
CA GLY A 114 4.63 -8.01 -8.92
C GLY A 114 4.41 -7.00 -10.05
N ALA A 115 3.21 -6.99 -10.62
CA ALA A 115 2.86 -6.13 -11.74
C ALA A 115 1.92 -4.99 -11.33
N SER A 116 1.44 -4.97 -10.09
CA SER A 116 0.53 -3.95 -9.57
C SER A 116 1.31 -2.72 -9.13
N THR A 117 0.78 -1.54 -9.45
CA THR A 117 1.28 -0.24 -9.01
C THR A 117 0.81 0.08 -7.58
N LEU A 118 1.34 1.15 -6.98
CA LEU A 118 0.89 1.62 -5.67
C LEU A 118 -0.58 2.04 -5.70
N GLU A 119 -1.05 2.67 -6.79
CA GLU A 119 -2.46 3.00 -6.98
C GLU A 119 -3.35 1.76 -7.00
N GLN A 120 -2.94 0.72 -7.71
CA GLN A 120 -3.70 -0.54 -7.75
C GLN A 120 -3.73 -1.23 -6.39
N GLN A 121 -2.63 -1.15 -5.63
CA GLN A 121 -2.57 -1.67 -4.26
C GLN A 121 -3.45 -0.84 -3.33
N LEU A 122 -3.45 0.49 -3.44
CA LEU A 122 -4.34 1.38 -2.68
C LEU A 122 -5.81 1.04 -2.94
N ILE A 123 -6.21 0.93 -4.22
CA ILE A 123 -7.58 0.51 -4.58
C ILE A 123 -7.94 -0.81 -3.90
N LYS A 124 -7.05 -1.79 -3.92
CA LYS A 124 -7.27 -3.08 -3.26
C LYS A 124 -7.42 -2.94 -1.75
N ASN A 125 -6.70 -2.02 -1.11
CA ASN A 125 -6.79 -1.77 0.33
C ASN A 125 -8.11 -1.07 0.70
N LEU A 126 -8.61 -0.19 -0.17
CA LEU A 126 -9.85 0.56 0.05
C LEU A 126 -11.11 -0.23 -0.33
N THR A 127 -10.99 -1.19 -1.25
CA THR A 127 -12.13 -1.97 -1.71
C THR A 127 -12.12 -3.37 -1.09
N SER A 128 -13.25 -3.80 -0.58
CA SER A 128 -13.42 -5.16 -0.02
C SER A 128 -13.60 -6.22 -1.11
N ASP A 129 -13.11 -5.99 -2.33
CA ASP A 129 -13.25 -6.92 -3.45
C ASP A 129 -12.55 -8.26 -3.12
N LYS A 130 -13.37 -9.29 -2.89
CA LYS A 130 -12.91 -10.65 -2.53
C LYS A 130 -12.03 -11.23 -3.64
N SER A 131 -11.09 -12.07 -3.24
CA SER A 131 -10.27 -12.82 -4.19
C SER A 131 -11.18 -13.65 -5.10
N ALA A 132 -11.03 -13.45 -6.41
CA ALA A 132 -11.76 -14.19 -7.44
C ALA A 132 -10.77 -14.80 -8.42
N SER A 133 -11.15 -15.90 -9.07
CA SER A 133 -10.34 -16.60 -10.08
C SER A 133 -11.10 -16.68 -11.41
N GLY A 134 -10.40 -17.04 -12.46
CA GLY A 134 -11.00 -17.15 -13.79
C GLY A 134 -11.51 -15.82 -14.35
N ILE A 135 -12.65 -15.84 -15.01
CA ILE A 135 -13.23 -14.64 -15.67
C ILE A 135 -13.55 -13.54 -14.66
N GLU A 136 -14.07 -13.90 -13.50
CA GLU A 136 -14.38 -12.94 -12.45
C GLU A 136 -13.12 -12.26 -11.89
N GLY A 137 -12.04 -13.01 -11.76
CA GLY A 137 -10.72 -12.46 -11.41
C GLY A 137 -10.19 -11.47 -12.45
N ALA A 138 -10.37 -11.77 -13.73
CA ALA A 138 -10.01 -10.87 -14.82
C ALA A 138 -10.85 -9.58 -14.81
N LEU A 139 -12.16 -9.69 -14.61
CA LEU A 139 -13.05 -8.53 -14.51
C LEU A 139 -12.72 -7.66 -13.28
N ARG A 140 -12.44 -8.28 -12.14
CA ARG A 140 -11.95 -7.55 -10.95
C ARG A 140 -10.67 -6.80 -11.25
N LYS A 141 -9.70 -7.43 -11.94
CA LYS A 141 -8.45 -6.76 -12.31
C LYS A 141 -8.67 -5.60 -13.28
N LEU A 142 -9.61 -5.70 -14.20
CA LEU A 142 -9.99 -4.60 -15.08
C LEU A 142 -10.62 -3.42 -14.29
N ARG A 143 -11.49 -3.70 -13.31
CA ARG A 143 -12.02 -2.67 -12.41
C ARG A 143 -10.91 -1.97 -11.63
N GLU A 144 -9.98 -2.75 -11.06
CA GLU A 144 -8.81 -2.22 -10.34
C GLU A 144 -7.97 -1.29 -11.22
N ILE A 145 -7.69 -1.70 -12.46
CA ILE A 145 -6.96 -0.88 -13.45
C ILE A 145 -7.70 0.43 -13.74
N TYR A 146 -9.00 0.35 -14.01
CA TYR A 146 -9.82 1.53 -14.31
C TYR A 146 -9.83 2.50 -13.14
N ARG A 147 -10.08 2.01 -11.91
CA ARG A 147 -10.07 2.83 -10.69
C ARG A 147 -8.71 3.48 -10.44
N ALA A 148 -7.61 2.74 -10.65
CA ALA A 148 -6.25 3.27 -10.51
C ALA A 148 -5.95 4.41 -11.50
N LEU A 149 -6.43 4.30 -12.74
CA LEU A 149 -6.33 5.39 -13.73
C LEU A 149 -7.16 6.62 -13.35
N CYS A 150 -8.37 6.41 -12.82
CA CYS A 150 -9.20 7.50 -12.32
C CYS A 150 -8.54 8.19 -11.12
N LEU A 151 -8.05 7.40 -10.15
CA LEU A 151 -7.36 7.90 -8.96
C LEU A 151 -6.16 8.77 -9.32
N SER A 152 -5.31 8.29 -10.22
CA SER A 152 -4.11 9.01 -10.68
C SER A 152 -4.41 10.28 -11.48
N ARG A 153 -5.66 10.43 -11.97
CA ARG A 153 -6.11 11.68 -12.63
C ARG A 153 -6.72 12.68 -11.66
N SER A 154 -7.30 12.19 -10.56
CA SER A 154 -8.04 13.02 -9.60
C SER A 154 -7.14 13.55 -8.48
N TYR A 155 -6.09 12.84 -8.13
CA TYR A 155 -5.22 13.15 -7.00
C TYR A 155 -3.75 13.23 -7.40
N SER A 156 -2.96 14.00 -6.65
CA SER A 156 -1.51 14.07 -6.81
C SER A 156 -0.85 12.74 -6.39
N LYS A 157 0.36 12.50 -6.85
CA LYS A 157 1.14 11.32 -6.45
C LYS A 157 1.44 11.33 -4.95
N GLU A 158 1.65 12.48 -4.38
CA GLU A 158 1.88 12.69 -2.95
C GLU A 158 0.65 12.27 -2.13
N THR A 159 -0.55 12.73 -2.52
CA THR A 159 -1.81 12.36 -1.86
C THR A 159 -2.06 10.85 -1.96
N ILE A 160 -1.79 10.25 -3.11
CA ILE A 160 -1.94 8.80 -3.32
C ILE A 160 -0.95 8.02 -2.45
N LEU A 161 0.31 8.46 -2.38
CA LEU A 161 1.34 7.83 -1.57
C LEU A 161 0.99 7.92 -0.07
N GLU A 162 0.54 9.08 0.39
CA GLU A 162 0.09 9.29 1.76
C GLU A 162 -1.04 8.32 2.11
N ALA A 163 -2.09 8.28 1.29
CA ALA A 163 -3.20 7.37 1.48
C ALA A 163 -2.76 5.89 1.48
N TYR A 164 -1.84 5.51 0.59
CA TYR A 164 -1.28 4.16 0.53
C TYR A 164 -0.56 3.79 1.82
N LEU A 165 0.36 4.64 2.29
CA LEU A 165 1.16 4.39 3.49
C LEU A 165 0.31 4.33 4.76
N ASN A 166 -0.81 5.06 4.79
CA ASN A 166 -1.74 5.06 5.92
C ASN A 166 -2.78 3.92 5.86
N THR A 167 -2.97 3.27 4.71
CA THR A 167 -3.98 2.20 4.55
C THR A 167 -3.40 0.80 4.41
N ILE A 168 -2.09 0.69 4.22
CA ILE A 168 -1.44 -0.62 4.05
C ILE A 168 -1.56 -1.46 5.31
N SER A 169 -1.82 -2.76 5.12
CA SER A 169 -1.98 -3.72 6.21
C SER A 169 -0.68 -4.46 6.50
N PHE A 170 -0.40 -4.67 7.77
CA PHE A 170 0.71 -5.45 8.30
C PHE A 170 0.19 -6.74 8.96
N THR A 171 0.83 -7.21 10.03
CA THR A 171 0.38 -8.41 10.75
C THR A 171 -0.82 -8.10 11.66
N GLY A 172 -1.77 -9.03 11.72
CA GLY A 172 -2.94 -8.89 12.60
C GLY A 172 -3.82 -7.70 12.23
N THR A 173 -4.02 -6.80 13.18
CA THR A 173 -4.87 -5.59 13.04
C THR A 173 -4.07 -4.31 12.78
N ILE A 174 -2.75 -4.42 12.60
CA ILE A 174 -1.86 -3.27 12.38
C ILE A 174 -2.09 -2.73 10.96
N GLN A 175 -2.46 -1.46 10.86
CA GLN A 175 -2.68 -0.76 9.59
C GLN A 175 -2.05 0.62 9.63
N GLY A 176 -1.40 0.99 8.52
CA GLY A 176 -0.67 2.25 8.37
C GLY A 176 0.71 2.25 9.02
N VAL A 177 1.59 3.06 8.44
CA VAL A 177 3.02 3.09 8.81
C VAL A 177 3.28 3.67 10.20
N GLN A 178 2.46 4.64 10.65
CA GLN A 178 2.59 5.19 12.01
C GLN A 178 2.28 4.11 13.06
N THR A 179 1.21 3.35 12.84
CA THR A 179 0.85 2.25 13.75
C THR A 179 1.93 1.16 13.75
N ALA A 180 2.49 0.86 12.57
CA ALA A 180 3.58 -0.10 12.44
C ALA A 180 4.87 0.38 13.16
N ALA A 181 5.20 1.67 13.07
CA ALA A 181 6.32 2.27 13.78
C ALA A 181 6.18 2.13 15.30
N ASN A 182 4.99 2.44 15.81
CA ASN A 182 4.69 2.29 17.23
C ASN A 182 4.77 0.82 17.69
N GLU A 183 4.18 -0.09 16.93
CA GLU A 183 4.08 -1.51 17.32
C GLU A 183 5.43 -2.22 17.27
N TYR A 184 6.21 -2.00 16.19
CA TYR A 184 7.46 -2.75 16.00
C TYR A 184 8.67 -2.09 16.64
N PHE A 185 8.68 -0.76 16.81
CA PHE A 185 9.83 0.00 17.26
C PHE A 185 9.56 0.90 18.46
N ASN A 186 8.30 1.04 18.88
CA ASN A 186 7.87 1.98 19.93
C ASN A 186 8.37 3.41 19.66
N LYS A 187 8.21 3.85 18.38
CA LYS A 187 8.67 5.16 17.88
C LYS A 187 7.55 5.84 17.11
N ASP A 188 7.62 7.17 17.05
CA ASP A 188 6.94 7.93 16.02
C ASP A 188 7.51 7.59 14.63
N VAL A 189 6.68 7.63 13.59
CA VAL A 189 7.13 7.30 12.23
C VAL A 189 8.27 8.21 11.77
N SER A 190 8.26 9.48 12.20
CA SER A 190 9.30 10.46 11.87
C SER A 190 10.67 10.15 12.47
N GLU A 191 10.74 9.31 13.51
CA GLU A 191 11.95 8.94 14.21
C GLU A 191 12.61 7.65 13.67
N LEU A 192 12.00 7.03 12.63
CA LEU A 192 12.51 5.80 12.07
C LEU A 192 13.85 6.00 11.36
N THR A 193 14.81 5.14 11.68
CA THR A 193 16.08 5.03 10.97
C THR A 193 15.87 4.38 9.58
N LEU A 194 16.85 4.51 8.70
CA LEU A 194 16.82 3.89 7.37
C LEU A 194 16.53 2.38 7.42
N TRP A 195 17.16 1.66 8.35
CA TRP A 195 16.98 0.21 8.51
C TRP A 195 15.60 -0.16 9.03
N GLU A 196 15.04 0.65 9.92
CA GLU A 196 13.68 0.49 10.41
C GLU A 196 12.65 0.74 9.30
N CYS A 197 12.87 1.77 8.47
CA CYS A 197 12.07 2.04 7.28
C CYS A 197 12.03 0.84 6.31
N ALA A 198 13.20 0.31 5.97
CA ALA A 198 13.30 -0.87 5.11
C ALA A 198 12.69 -2.12 5.75
N THR A 199 12.76 -2.23 7.08
CA THR A 199 12.13 -3.34 7.82
C THR A 199 10.61 -3.26 7.74
N ILE A 200 10.00 -2.09 7.98
CA ILE A 200 8.55 -1.89 7.85
C ILE A 200 8.09 -2.25 6.42
N ALA A 201 8.77 -1.72 5.41
CA ALA A 201 8.42 -2.02 4.03
C ALA A 201 8.53 -3.53 3.67
N SER A 202 9.39 -4.26 4.37
CA SER A 202 9.58 -5.70 4.16
C SER A 202 8.37 -6.53 4.56
N ILE A 203 7.69 -6.16 5.64
CA ILE A 203 6.59 -6.93 6.24
C ILE A 203 5.38 -6.99 5.31
N THR A 204 5.09 -5.90 4.60
CA THR A 204 3.86 -5.75 3.80
C THR A 204 3.72 -6.74 2.65
N LYS A 205 4.83 -7.22 2.11
CA LYS A 205 4.81 -8.19 0.98
C LYS A 205 4.13 -9.51 1.32
N ASN A 206 4.38 -10.01 2.50
CA ASN A 206 3.76 -11.21 3.05
C ASN A 206 3.91 -11.17 4.57
N PRO A 207 2.95 -10.57 5.30
CA PRO A 207 3.06 -10.35 6.73
C PRO A 207 3.30 -11.61 7.58
N THR A 208 2.85 -12.76 7.11
CA THR A 208 3.11 -14.03 7.79
C THR A 208 4.56 -14.49 7.60
N ASN A 209 5.06 -14.43 6.35
CA ASN A 209 6.41 -14.93 6.01
C ASN A 209 7.52 -13.97 6.47
N TYR A 210 7.22 -12.68 6.58
CA TYR A 210 8.16 -11.63 7.02
C TYR A 210 7.80 -11.07 8.39
N ASN A 211 7.17 -11.89 9.23
CA ASN A 211 6.84 -11.52 10.60
C ASN A 211 8.11 -11.40 11.44
N PRO A 212 8.36 -10.25 12.11
CA PRO A 212 9.58 -10.03 12.88
C PRO A 212 9.73 -10.97 14.08
N TYR A 213 8.62 -11.45 14.62
CA TYR A 213 8.61 -12.32 15.82
C TYR A 213 8.76 -13.80 15.48
N THR A 214 8.24 -14.25 14.32
CA THR A 214 8.22 -15.68 13.98
C THR A 214 9.19 -16.05 12.87
N ASN A 215 9.56 -15.13 11.99
CA ASN A 215 10.41 -15.36 10.82
C ASN A 215 11.47 -14.25 10.62
N PRO A 216 12.31 -13.95 11.63
CA PRO A 216 13.25 -12.84 11.57
C PRO A 216 14.29 -12.96 10.45
N GLU A 217 14.74 -14.18 10.12
CA GLU A 217 15.70 -14.39 9.05
C GLU A 217 15.13 -14.02 7.66
N ASN A 218 13.90 -14.41 7.38
CA ASN A 218 13.23 -14.04 6.15
C ASN A 218 13.04 -12.52 6.05
N LEU A 219 12.68 -11.89 7.17
CA LEU A 219 12.54 -10.44 7.27
C LEU A 219 13.86 -9.73 6.96
N ILE A 220 14.96 -10.17 7.58
CA ILE A 220 16.31 -9.62 7.37
C ILE A 220 16.71 -9.73 5.88
N ASN A 221 16.51 -10.89 5.27
CA ASN A 221 16.81 -11.10 3.86
C ASN A 221 15.99 -10.17 2.96
N ARG A 222 14.69 -9.98 3.27
CA ARG A 222 13.81 -9.08 2.52
C ARG A 222 14.21 -7.61 2.72
N ARG A 223 14.54 -7.21 3.94
CA ARG A 223 15.05 -5.86 4.26
C ARG A 223 16.33 -5.55 3.47
N ASN A 224 17.28 -6.46 3.46
CA ASN A 224 18.52 -6.29 2.71
C ASN A 224 18.27 -6.18 1.20
N PHE A 225 17.29 -6.91 0.67
CA PHE A 225 16.85 -6.76 -0.72
C PHE A 225 16.25 -5.37 -1.00
N ILE A 226 15.46 -4.82 -0.08
CA ILE A 226 14.92 -3.45 -0.19
C ILE A 226 16.05 -2.42 -0.18
N MET A 227 16.96 -2.51 0.77
CA MET A 227 18.13 -1.65 0.86
C MET A 227 18.97 -1.71 -0.42
N TYR A 228 19.18 -2.91 -0.97
CA TYR A 228 19.86 -3.09 -2.25
C TYR A 228 19.15 -2.34 -3.39
N ASN A 229 17.81 -2.45 -3.48
CA ASN A 229 17.04 -1.76 -4.51
C ASN A 229 17.12 -0.23 -4.37
N MET A 230 17.07 0.29 -3.13
CA MET A 230 17.22 1.72 -2.86
C MET A 230 18.61 2.23 -3.28
N TRP A 231 19.66 1.47 -3.00
CA TRP A 231 21.02 1.79 -3.45
C TRP A 231 21.14 1.73 -4.99
N GLN A 232 20.67 0.66 -5.63
CA GLN A 232 20.74 0.51 -7.09
C GLN A 232 19.97 1.61 -7.85
N GLN A 233 18.96 2.19 -7.23
CA GLN A 233 18.18 3.30 -7.77
C GLN A 233 18.71 4.68 -7.35
N GLY A 234 19.84 4.72 -6.62
CA GLY A 234 20.51 5.96 -6.24
C GLY A 234 19.80 6.75 -5.13
N VAL A 235 18.87 6.13 -4.40
CA VAL A 235 18.13 6.76 -3.30
C VAL A 235 19.00 6.86 -2.05
N ILE A 236 19.82 5.86 -1.80
CA ILE A 236 20.76 5.82 -0.69
C ILE A 236 22.19 5.61 -1.22
N SER A 237 23.18 6.00 -0.44
CA SER A 237 24.59 5.79 -0.76
C SER A 237 25.00 4.31 -0.60
N GLU A 238 26.14 3.94 -1.18
CA GLU A 238 26.73 2.61 -0.95
C GLU A 238 27.15 2.45 0.53
N GLU A 239 27.57 3.52 1.18
CA GLU A 239 27.91 3.53 2.59
C GLU A 239 26.70 3.20 3.46
N ASP A 240 25.56 3.86 3.20
CA ASP A 240 24.30 3.58 3.90
C ASP A 240 23.78 2.14 3.69
N TYR A 241 24.06 1.56 2.52
CA TYR A 241 23.71 0.18 2.23
C TYR A 241 24.61 -0.83 2.95
N ARG A 242 25.89 -0.50 3.20
CA ARG A 242 26.88 -1.43 3.78
C ARG A 242 26.96 -1.37 5.30
N ASN A 243 26.57 -0.28 5.91
CA ASN A 243 26.58 -0.04 7.37
C ASN A 243 25.32 -0.59 8.03
#